data_478ed17fbf5845b396ab51066a463e7f
#
_entry.id   478ed17fbf5845b396ab51066a463e7f
#
_cell.length_a   1.000
_cell.length_b   1.000
_cell.length_c   1.000
_cell.angle_alpha   90.00
_cell.angle_beta   90.00
_cell.angle_gamma   90.00
#
_symmetry.space_group_name_H-M   'P 1'
#
loop_
_entity.id
_entity.type
_entity.pdbx_description
1 polymer ?
#
loop_
_entity_poly.entity_id
_entity_poly.type
_entity_poly.pdbx_seq_one_letter_code
_entity_poly.pdbx_strand_id
1 'polypeptide(L)'
;SWIKPGLASWEWWNGATPYGPDVDFKAGCNLDTYKYFIDFASHYGVEYIVMDEGWAMNTRNPYKPNPSVDIHELIRYGKEKNVGIVLWLTWLTVENHFDLFETFEKWGVKGVKIDFMDRSDQWMVNFYERVAHEAAKHHLFVDFHGAFKPAGLEYKYPNVLSYEGVRGMEQMGGCRPDNSVYFPFIRNAVGAMDYTPGAMLSMQPEVYHSERPNSASIGTRAYQMALFVLFETGLQMMADNPTLYYRNDECTRFITQVPQTWDETIALEAKAGEYAIVAKRKGEQWYIGGMTNNRERERVFNISLDFLQEGKNYLMTSFEDGINADHQAMDYRKQEQSLKKGNHITVRLARNGGFAAVIR
;
A
#
# COMPACT_ATOMS: atom_id res chain seq x y z
N SER A 1 17.05 14.47 4.58
CA SER A 1 16.79 13.24 5.33
C SER A 1 16.90 12.03 4.41
N TRP A 2 17.50 10.94 4.87
CA TRP A 2 17.58 9.68 4.13
C TRP A 2 16.29 8.85 4.27
N ILE A 3 15.49 9.11 5.29
CA ILE A 3 14.18 8.50 5.51
C ILE A 3 13.20 9.14 4.53
N LYS A 4 12.67 8.33 3.62
CA LYS A 4 11.68 8.76 2.62
C LYS A 4 10.48 7.81 2.66
N PRO A 5 9.34 8.22 3.19
CA PRO A 5 8.09 7.52 2.95
C PRO A 5 7.78 7.43 1.46
N GLY A 6 7.19 6.34 1.02
CA GLY A 6 6.91 6.14 -0.41
C GLY A 6 6.04 4.93 -0.69
N LEU A 7 5.73 4.76 -1.98
CA LEU A 7 5.04 3.59 -2.52
C LEU A 7 6.05 2.48 -2.83
N ALA A 8 5.61 1.25 -2.70
CA ALA A 8 6.41 0.07 -3.07
C ALA A 8 5.58 -0.93 -3.88
N SER A 9 6.10 -1.34 -5.03
CA SER A 9 5.55 -2.48 -5.75
C SER A 9 6.03 -3.77 -5.07
N TRP A 10 5.13 -4.74 -4.90
CA TRP A 10 5.37 -5.94 -4.09
C TRP A 10 4.81 -7.18 -4.79
N GLU A 11 5.61 -8.25 -4.88
CA GLU A 11 5.30 -9.38 -5.76
C GLU A 11 4.63 -10.57 -5.07
N TRP A 12 4.65 -10.64 -3.74
CA TRP A 12 4.21 -11.85 -3.03
C TRP A 12 2.72 -12.16 -3.25
N TRP A 13 1.85 -11.15 -3.09
CA TRP A 13 0.40 -11.33 -3.21
C TRP A 13 -0.02 -11.80 -4.61
N ASN A 14 0.63 -11.28 -5.65
CA ASN A 14 0.35 -11.63 -7.04
C ASN A 14 1.18 -12.83 -7.55
N GLY A 15 2.10 -13.39 -6.75
CA GLY A 15 2.91 -14.57 -7.03
C GLY A 15 4.08 -14.34 -7.97
N ALA A 16 4.53 -13.10 -8.16
CA ALA A 16 5.58 -12.73 -9.11
C ALA A 16 5.29 -13.27 -10.53
N THR A 17 4.05 -13.15 -10.99
CA THR A 17 3.58 -13.74 -12.25
C THR A 17 3.06 -12.69 -13.24
N PRO A 18 3.90 -11.71 -13.68
CA PRO A 18 3.51 -10.84 -14.78
C PRO A 18 3.22 -11.67 -16.04
N TYR A 19 2.34 -11.18 -16.89
CA TYR A 19 1.91 -11.87 -18.10
C TYR A 19 1.44 -10.88 -19.17
N GLY A 20 1.35 -11.33 -20.41
CA GLY A 20 0.89 -10.52 -21.52
C GLY A 20 1.93 -10.37 -22.62
N PRO A 21 1.62 -9.61 -23.68
CA PRO A 21 2.47 -9.54 -24.88
C PRO A 21 3.80 -8.79 -24.65
N ASP A 22 3.91 -8.04 -23.58
CA ASP A 22 5.10 -7.30 -23.12
C ASP A 22 6.00 -8.10 -22.17
N VAL A 23 5.59 -9.34 -21.84
CA VAL A 23 6.36 -10.26 -21.00
C VAL A 23 6.90 -11.37 -21.85
N ASP A 24 8.14 -11.21 -22.31
CA ASP A 24 8.86 -12.13 -23.19
C ASP A 24 9.84 -13.06 -22.45
N PHE A 25 9.66 -13.19 -21.14
CA PHE A 25 10.46 -14.01 -20.23
C PHE A 25 9.57 -14.93 -19.40
N LYS A 26 10.18 -15.96 -18.78
CA LYS A 26 9.47 -16.81 -17.82
C LYS A 26 9.32 -16.08 -16.49
N ALA A 27 8.07 -15.76 -16.11
CA ALA A 27 7.75 -15.13 -14.84
C ALA A 27 8.07 -16.03 -13.63
N GLY A 28 8.36 -15.41 -12.50
CA GLY A 28 8.69 -16.06 -11.23
C GLY A 28 9.70 -15.27 -10.43
N CYS A 29 10.25 -15.87 -9.38
CA CYS A 29 11.30 -15.26 -8.56
C CYS A 29 12.64 -15.32 -9.30
N ASN A 30 12.86 -14.38 -10.22
CA ASN A 30 14.05 -14.31 -11.07
C ASN A 30 14.38 -12.87 -11.51
N LEU A 31 15.56 -12.69 -12.07
CA LEU A 31 16.10 -11.39 -12.47
C LEU A 31 15.17 -10.61 -13.40
N ASP A 32 14.65 -11.26 -14.44
CA ASP A 32 13.83 -10.58 -15.47
C ASP A 32 12.50 -10.10 -14.90
N THR A 33 11.86 -10.90 -14.04
CA THR A 33 10.64 -10.52 -13.34
C THR A 33 10.87 -9.29 -12.46
N TYR A 34 11.93 -9.27 -11.65
CA TYR A 34 12.21 -8.12 -10.80
C TYR A 34 12.62 -6.88 -11.59
N LYS A 35 13.30 -7.02 -12.73
CA LYS A 35 13.55 -5.89 -13.65
C LYS A 35 12.23 -5.32 -14.18
N TYR A 36 11.28 -6.17 -14.53
CA TYR A 36 9.93 -5.73 -14.95
C TYR A 36 9.21 -4.95 -13.86
N PHE A 37 9.29 -5.39 -12.58
CA PHE A 37 8.77 -4.64 -11.44
C PHE A 37 9.48 -3.30 -11.23
N ILE A 38 10.80 -3.25 -11.40
CA ILE A 38 11.58 -2.00 -11.32
C ILE A 38 11.20 -1.05 -12.46
N ASP A 39 11.04 -1.53 -13.69
CA ASP A 39 10.62 -0.71 -14.82
C ASP A 39 9.23 -0.14 -14.63
N PHE A 40 8.30 -0.93 -14.11
CA PHE A 40 6.98 -0.47 -13.70
C PHE A 40 7.08 0.63 -12.63
N ALA A 41 7.82 0.39 -11.56
CA ALA A 41 8.00 1.36 -10.48
C ALA A 41 8.58 2.67 -11.02
N SER A 42 9.62 2.60 -11.85
CA SER A 42 10.23 3.78 -12.49
C SER A 42 9.26 4.52 -13.40
N HIS A 43 8.45 3.80 -14.19
CA HIS A 43 7.48 4.41 -15.12
C HIS A 43 6.42 5.25 -14.41
N TYR A 44 5.95 4.80 -13.26
CA TYR A 44 4.90 5.48 -12.50
C TYR A 44 5.42 6.34 -11.34
N GLY A 45 6.75 6.41 -11.14
CA GLY A 45 7.35 7.17 -10.05
C GLY A 45 7.17 6.54 -8.67
N VAL A 46 7.00 5.21 -8.62
CA VAL A 46 6.98 4.42 -7.39
C VAL A 46 8.39 4.33 -6.84
N GLU A 47 8.58 4.64 -5.57
CA GLU A 47 9.91 4.81 -4.97
C GLU A 47 10.65 3.50 -4.75
N TYR A 48 9.93 2.40 -4.50
CA TYR A 48 10.53 1.15 -4.06
C TYR A 48 9.92 -0.07 -4.75
N ILE A 49 10.69 -1.18 -4.75
CA ILE A 49 10.12 -2.53 -4.82
C ILE A 49 10.47 -3.26 -3.51
N VAL A 50 9.54 -4.07 -3.02
CA VAL A 50 9.79 -5.02 -1.94
C VAL A 50 10.02 -6.38 -2.58
N MET A 51 11.18 -6.97 -2.32
CA MET A 51 11.50 -8.33 -2.70
C MET A 51 11.23 -9.25 -1.52
N ASP A 52 10.15 -10.00 -1.59
CA ASP A 52 9.67 -10.89 -0.55
C ASP A 52 10.48 -12.21 -0.51
N GLU A 53 10.00 -13.26 0.16
CA GLU A 53 10.70 -14.53 0.27
C GLU A 53 11.14 -15.06 -1.10
N GLY A 54 12.42 -15.47 -1.20
CA GLY A 54 12.99 -16.03 -2.44
C GLY A 54 14.14 -15.24 -3.04
N TRP A 55 14.35 -13.99 -2.64
CA TRP A 55 15.52 -13.21 -3.09
C TRP A 55 16.86 -13.80 -2.60
N ALA A 56 16.87 -14.46 -1.44
CA ALA A 56 18.00 -15.24 -0.92
C ALA A 56 17.79 -16.74 -1.18
N MET A 57 18.87 -17.53 -1.15
CA MET A 57 18.81 -18.98 -1.35
C MET A 57 17.92 -19.71 -0.33
N ASN A 58 17.81 -19.17 0.86
CA ASN A 58 16.93 -19.63 1.91
C ASN A 58 16.71 -18.54 2.96
N THR A 59 15.74 -18.73 3.84
CA THR A 59 15.34 -17.74 4.84
C THR A 59 16.31 -17.61 6.03
N ARG A 60 17.40 -18.36 6.06
CA ARG A 60 18.33 -18.41 7.22
C ARG A 60 19.66 -17.71 6.97
N ASN A 61 20.04 -17.53 5.72
CA ASN A 61 21.29 -16.91 5.35
C ASN A 61 21.06 -15.65 4.49
N PRO A 62 21.15 -14.45 5.08
CA PRO A 62 20.87 -13.21 4.39
C PRO A 62 22.02 -12.74 3.49
N TYR A 63 23.16 -13.43 3.52
CA TYR A 63 24.36 -13.05 2.75
C TYR A 63 24.50 -13.81 1.44
N LYS A 64 23.66 -14.84 1.23
CA LYS A 64 23.72 -15.68 0.04
C LYS A 64 22.51 -15.47 -0.84
N PRO A 65 22.61 -14.57 -1.85
CA PRO A 65 21.54 -14.32 -2.80
C PRO A 65 21.14 -15.58 -3.57
N ASN A 66 19.88 -15.63 -3.99
CA ASN A 66 19.41 -16.61 -4.96
C ASN A 66 20.07 -16.33 -6.32
N PRO A 67 20.82 -17.28 -6.91
CA PRO A 67 21.51 -17.06 -8.18
C PRO A 67 20.58 -16.67 -9.33
N SER A 68 19.31 -17.10 -9.30
CA SER A 68 18.31 -16.75 -10.31
C SER A 68 17.84 -15.30 -10.21
N VAL A 69 18.05 -14.66 -9.06
CA VAL A 69 17.59 -13.30 -8.78
C VAL A 69 18.65 -12.25 -9.04
N ASP A 70 19.91 -12.53 -8.69
CA ASP A 70 21.04 -11.59 -8.77
C ASP A 70 20.76 -10.23 -8.13
N ILE A 71 20.68 -10.22 -6.80
CA ILE A 71 20.33 -9.03 -6.02
C ILE A 71 21.26 -7.83 -6.28
N HIS A 72 22.55 -8.08 -6.55
CA HIS A 72 23.50 -6.99 -6.80
C HIS A 72 23.23 -6.29 -8.12
N GLU A 73 22.89 -7.05 -9.15
CA GLU A 73 22.44 -6.49 -10.43
C GLU A 73 21.12 -5.72 -10.27
N LEU A 74 20.17 -6.23 -9.48
CA LEU A 74 18.89 -5.56 -9.24
C LEU A 74 19.05 -4.25 -8.47
N ILE A 75 19.94 -4.20 -7.47
CA ILE A 75 20.25 -2.96 -6.75
C ILE A 75 20.88 -1.94 -7.69
N ARG A 76 21.81 -2.35 -8.54
CA ARG A 76 22.42 -1.49 -9.56
C ARG A 76 21.36 -0.95 -10.53
N TYR A 77 20.54 -1.84 -11.09
CA TYR A 77 19.48 -1.51 -12.03
C TYR A 77 18.43 -0.57 -11.41
N GLY A 78 18.00 -0.87 -10.19
CA GLY A 78 17.09 0.00 -9.44
C GLY A 78 17.64 1.40 -9.22
N LYS A 79 18.94 1.50 -8.88
CA LYS A 79 19.60 2.79 -8.73
C LYS A 79 19.61 3.61 -10.05
N GLU A 80 19.83 2.97 -11.18
CA GLU A 80 19.78 3.61 -12.50
C GLU A 80 18.36 4.09 -12.86
N LYS A 81 17.37 3.39 -12.38
CA LYS A 81 15.94 3.69 -12.59
C LYS A 81 15.32 4.56 -11.50
N ASN A 82 16.08 4.99 -10.49
CA ASN A 82 15.63 5.71 -9.31
C ASN A 82 14.60 4.93 -8.46
N VAL A 83 14.72 3.62 -8.40
CA VAL A 83 13.89 2.71 -7.60
C VAL A 83 14.73 2.05 -6.52
N GLY A 84 14.35 2.20 -5.27
CA GLY A 84 15.01 1.57 -4.13
C GLY A 84 14.59 0.11 -3.94
N ILE A 85 15.50 -0.72 -3.42
CA ILE A 85 15.24 -2.12 -3.12
C ILE A 85 15.02 -2.28 -1.61
N VAL A 86 13.96 -2.99 -1.22
CA VAL A 86 13.64 -3.39 0.14
C VAL A 86 13.66 -4.92 0.20
N LEU A 87 14.31 -5.49 1.22
CA LEU A 87 14.47 -6.93 1.33
C LEU A 87 13.67 -7.50 2.50
N TRP A 88 12.94 -8.58 2.23
CA TRP A 88 12.22 -9.34 3.23
C TRP A 88 13.13 -10.29 4.01
N LEU A 89 12.89 -10.42 5.32
CA LEU A 89 13.64 -11.28 6.23
C LEU A 89 12.71 -11.85 7.31
N THR A 90 13.02 -13.03 7.83
CA THR A 90 12.42 -13.49 9.09
C THR A 90 13.09 -12.79 10.27
N TRP A 91 12.36 -12.55 11.35
CA TRP A 91 12.93 -11.99 12.58
C TRP A 91 14.07 -12.84 13.13
N LEU A 92 13.98 -14.17 13.02
CA LEU A 92 15.00 -15.09 13.52
C LEU A 92 16.30 -14.97 12.72
N THR A 93 16.22 -14.75 11.42
CA THR A 93 17.39 -14.47 10.59
C THR A 93 18.07 -13.17 11.02
N VAL A 94 17.31 -12.12 11.28
CA VAL A 94 17.86 -10.86 11.79
C VAL A 94 18.52 -11.05 13.15
N GLU A 95 17.90 -11.77 14.09
CA GLU A 95 18.47 -12.01 15.40
C GLU A 95 19.80 -12.78 15.34
N ASN A 96 19.90 -13.75 14.43
CA ASN A 96 21.12 -14.54 14.27
C ASN A 96 22.23 -13.83 13.46
N HIS A 97 21.91 -12.75 12.74
CA HIS A 97 22.80 -12.06 11.81
C HIS A 97 22.65 -10.53 11.91
N PHE A 98 22.79 -9.99 13.09
CA PHE A 98 22.52 -8.55 13.33
C PHE A 98 23.46 -7.60 12.56
N ASP A 99 24.61 -8.12 12.09
CA ASP A 99 25.55 -7.43 11.19
C ASP A 99 25.04 -7.29 9.75
N LEU A 100 23.89 -7.90 9.42
CA LEU A 100 23.29 -7.77 8.08
C LEU A 100 22.96 -6.31 7.72
N PHE A 101 22.62 -5.45 8.69
CA PHE A 101 22.29 -4.05 8.42
C PHE A 101 23.47 -3.29 7.80
N GLU A 102 24.70 -3.50 8.33
CA GLU A 102 25.92 -2.95 7.74
C GLU A 102 26.15 -3.49 6.31
N THR A 103 25.92 -4.78 6.13
CA THR A 103 26.09 -5.43 4.83
C THR A 103 25.10 -4.88 3.79
N PHE A 104 23.85 -4.71 4.18
CA PHE A 104 22.79 -4.20 3.30
C PHE A 104 22.99 -2.72 2.95
N GLU A 105 23.47 -1.90 3.89
CA GLU A 105 23.89 -0.53 3.59
C GLU A 105 24.98 -0.53 2.51
N LYS A 106 26.02 -1.36 2.66
CA LYS A 106 27.11 -1.49 1.67
C LYS A 106 26.61 -1.98 0.29
N TRP A 107 25.60 -2.81 0.25
CA TRP A 107 24.96 -3.23 -0.99
C TRP A 107 24.11 -2.12 -1.64
N GLY A 108 23.59 -1.19 -0.83
CA GLY A 108 22.75 -0.09 -1.30
C GLY A 108 21.26 -0.36 -1.14
N VAL A 109 20.89 -1.35 -0.33
CA VAL A 109 19.49 -1.61 0.10
C VAL A 109 18.92 -0.40 0.82
N LYS A 110 17.63 -0.12 0.70
CA LYS A 110 16.97 1.06 1.29
C LYS A 110 16.20 0.75 2.56
N GLY A 111 15.71 -0.45 2.70
CA GLY A 111 14.93 -0.86 3.85
C GLY A 111 14.79 -2.36 3.96
N VAL A 112 14.21 -2.80 5.05
CA VAL A 112 13.92 -4.21 5.33
C VAL A 112 12.49 -4.39 5.78
N LYS A 113 11.84 -5.44 5.27
CA LYS A 113 10.56 -5.97 5.75
C LYS A 113 10.89 -7.19 6.63
N ILE A 114 10.64 -7.09 7.93
CA ILE A 114 10.99 -8.14 8.90
C ILE A 114 9.72 -8.80 9.41
N ASP A 115 9.63 -10.13 9.28
CA ASP A 115 8.40 -10.88 9.39
C ASP A 115 8.45 -11.99 10.47
N PHE A 116 7.25 -12.46 10.83
CA PHE A 116 6.99 -13.62 11.70
C PHE A 116 7.35 -13.42 13.17
N MET A 117 7.32 -12.19 13.70
CA MET A 117 7.49 -11.99 15.14
C MET A 117 6.39 -12.69 15.95
N ASP A 118 5.12 -12.55 15.54
CA ASP A 118 3.92 -13.23 16.06
C ASP A 118 3.80 -13.27 17.60
N ARG A 119 4.45 -12.35 18.29
CA ARG A 119 4.48 -12.24 19.75
C ARG A 119 4.76 -10.81 20.19
N SER A 120 4.37 -10.50 21.45
CA SER A 120 4.50 -9.15 22.02
C SER A 120 5.00 -9.17 23.48
N ASP A 121 5.72 -10.22 23.88
CA ASP A 121 6.39 -10.27 25.19
C ASP A 121 7.58 -9.28 25.24
N GLN A 122 8.09 -9.04 26.44
CA GLN A 122 9.14 -8.05 26.69
C GLN A 122 10.40 -8.27 25.85
N TRP A 123 10.77 -9.53 25.62
CA TRP A 123 11.95 -9.83 24.81
C TRP A 123 11.74 -9.38 23.35
N MET A 124 10.58 -9.69 22.79
CA MET A 124 10.25 -9.31 21.41
C MET A 124 10.10 -7.78 21.28
N VAL A 125 9.49 -7.11 22.24
CA VAL A 125 9.40 -5.64 22.24
C VAL A 125 10.80 -5.02 22.24
N ASN A 126 11.73 -5.55 23.02
CA ASN A 126 13.13 -5.12 22.98
C ASN A 126 13.83 -5.42 21.65
N PHE A 127 13.46 -6.51 20.98
CA PHE A 127 13.96 -6.83 19.64
C PHE A 127 13.56 -5.77 18.62
N TYR A 128 12.30 -5.33 18.60
CA TYR A 128 11.85 -4.23 17.73
C TYR A 128 12.70 -2.96 17.91
N GLU A 129 12.97 -2.59 19.16
CA GLU A 129 13.77 -1.41 19.44
C GLU A 129 15.23 -1.57 19.00
N ARG A 130 15.84 -2.74 19.25
CA ARG A 130 17.21 -3.05 18.79
C ARG A 130 17.33 -2.98 17.28
N VAL A 131 16.35 -3.56 16.56
CA VAL A 131 16.30 -3.53 15.10
C VAL A 131 16.15 -2.09 14.60
N ALA A 132 15.20 -1.33 15.12
CA ALA A 132 14.98 0.05 14.69
C ALA A 132 16.24 0.90 14.87
N HIS A 133 16.93 0.75 16.00
CA HIS A 133 18.17 1.46 16.30
C HIS A 133 19.31 1.06 15.34
N GLU A 134 19.54 -0.23 15.14
CA GLU A 134 20.63 -0.70 14.28
C GLU A 134 20.37 -0.36 12.80
N ALA A 135 19.16 -0.57 12.32
CA ALA A 135 18.76 -0.18 10.97
C ALA A 135 18.96 1.34 10.74
N ALA A 136 18.65 2.17 11.74
CA ALA A 136 18.87 3.63 11.64
C ALA A 136 20.33 4.00 11.50
N LYS A 137 21.26 3.32 12.19
CA LYS A 137 22.70 3.54 12.05
C LYS A 137 23.20 3.29 10.64
N HIS A 138 22.57 2.34 9.94
CA HIS A 138 22.91 1.91 8.61
C HIS A 138 21.98 2.49 7.53
N HIS A 139 21.25 3.55 7.83
CA HIS A 139 20.36 4.27 6.91
C HIS A 139 19.32 3.37 6.23
N LEU A 140 18.81 2.37 6.97
CA LEU A 140 17.75 1.48 6.53
C LEU A 140 16.45 1.79 7.25
N PHE A 141 15.35 1.90 6.51
CA PHE A 141 14.03 1.91 7.12
C PHE A 141 13.49 0.49 7.34
N VAL A 142 12.48 0.38 8.18
CA VAL A 142 11.91 -0.91 8.59
C VAL A 142 10.40 -0.91 8.40
N ASP A 143 9.89 -2.01 7.88
CA ASP A 143 8.51 -2.43 7.92
C ASP A 143 8.41 -3.75 8.70
N PHE A 144 7.63 -3.77 9.77
CA PHE A 144 7.46 -4.95 10.62
C PHE A 144 6.20 -5.73 10.23
N HIS A 145 6.35 -6.99 9.86
CA HIS A 145 5.28 -7.92 9.51
C HIS A 145 5.15 -9.08 10.52
N GLY A 146 4.01 -9.77 10.54
CA GLY A 146 3.71 -10.67 11.64
C GLY A 146 3.83 -9.95 12.99
N ALA A 147 3.48 -8.69 13.02
CA ALA A 147 3.79 -7.73 14.07
C ALA A 147 2.55 -7.38 14.90
N PHE A 148 2.77 -6.96 16.15
CA PHE A 148 1.70 -6.27 16.88
C PHE A 148 1.53 -4.82 16.35
N LYS A 149 0.44 -4.17 16.75
CA LYS A 149 0.17 -2.76 16.40
C LYS A 149 1.26 -1.82 16.94
N PRO A 150 1.47 -0.63 16.33
CA PRO A 150 2.39 0.39 16.83
C PRO A 150 2.12 0.75 18.29
N ALA A 151 3.20 1.04 19.02
CA ALA A 151 3.17 1.44 20.44
C ALA A 151 4.08 2.64 20.72
N GLY A 152 4.36 3.48 19.70
CA GLY A 152 5.13 4.70 19.81
C GLY A 152 6.63 4.58 19.53
N LEU A 153 7.11 3.41 19.09
CA LEU A 153 8.51 3.21 18.74
C LEU A 153 8.97 4.16 17.61
N GLU A 154 8.09 4.43 16.66
CA GLU A 154 8.30 5.31 15.51
C GLU A 154 8.56 6.78 15.89
N TYR A 155 8.12 7.21 17.06
CA TYR A 155 8.45 8.55 17.58
C TYR A 155 9.91 8.66 18.02
N LYS A 156 10.50 7.55 18.48
CA LYS A 156 11.92 7.47 18.83
C LYS A 156 12.78 7.13 17.62
N TYR A 157 12.29 6.26 16.76
CA TYR A 157 12.96 5.74 15.57
C TYR A 157 12.10 5.96 14.33
N PRO A 158 12.13 7.16 13.72
CA PRO A 158 11.29 7.50 12.56
C PRO A 158 11.63 6.73 11.28
N ASN A 159 12.67 5.91 11.30
CA ASN A 159 12.97 4.95 10.25
C ASN A 159 12.06 3.71 10.29
N VAL A 160 11.25 3.51 11.33
CA VAL A 160 10.18 2.52 11.33
C VAL A 160 8.99 3.13 10.59
N LEU A 161 8.82 2.76 9.32
CA LEU A 161 7.83 3.36 8.44
C LEU A 161 6.46 2.70 8.53
N SER A 162 6.41 1.40 8.84
CA SER A 162 5.15 0.67 8.88
C SER A 162 5.21 -0.56 9.78
N TYR A 163 4.00 -1.04 10.13
CA TYR A 163 3.77 -2.30 10.83
C TYR A 163 2.55 -2.98 10.21
N GLU A 164 2.55 -4.27 10.06
CA GLU A 164 1.33 -4.99 9.72
C GLU A 164 0.29 -4.84 10.84
N GLY A 165 0.40 -5.58 11.90
CA GLY A 165 -0.47 -5.52 13.08
C GLY A 165 -1.97 -5.45 12.75
N VAL A 166 -2.39 -6.07 11.65
CA VAL A 166 -3.74 -6.01 11.08
C VAL A 166 -3.97 -7.22 10.18
N ARG A 167 -5.23 -7.59 9.97
CA ARG A 167 -5.58 -8.54 8.91
C ARG A 167 -5.82 -7.77 7.61
N GLY A 168 -4.75 -7.57 6.83
CA GLY A 168 -4.76 -6.82 5.58
C GLY A 168 -5.19 -7.64 4.36
N MET A 169 -5.11 -7.03 3.17
CA MET A 169 -5.53 -7.66 1.91
C MET A 169 -4.68 -8.88 1.55
N GLU A 170 -3.46 -8.97 2.03
CA GLU A 170 -2.60 -10.16 1.88
C GLU A 170 -3.31 -11.44 2.35
N GLN A 171 -4.21 -11.36 3.31
CA GLN A 171 -4.99 -12.49 3.84
C GLN A 171 -6.14 -12.93 2.91
N MET A 172 -6.15 -12.46 1.67
CA MET A 172 -7.09 -12.86 0.61
C MET A 172 -8.57 -12.72 1.07
N GLY A 173 -9.39 -13.75 0.89
CA GLY A 173 -10.81 -13.76 1.29
C GLY A 173 -11.07 -13.60 2.78
N GLY A 174 -10.05 -13.67 3.62
CA GLY A 174 -10.12 -13.33 5.05
C GLY A 174 -10.12 -11.85 5.34
N CYS A 175 -9.83 -11.00 4.35
CA CYS A 175 -9.88 -9.55 4.44
C CYS A 175 -11.06 -9.01 3.63
N ARG A 176 -11.98 -8.31 4.28
CA ARG A 176 -13.23 -7.79 3.70
C ARG A 176 -13.50 -6.37 4.15
N PRO A 177 -14.28 -5.59 3.38
CA PRO A 177 -14.73 -4.27 3.82
C PRO A 177 -15.41 -4.28 5.20
N ASP A 178 -16.07 -5.37 5.60
CA ASP A 178 -16.71 -5.51 6.91
C ASP A 178 -15.76 -5.38 8.09
N ASN A 179 -14.50 -5.82 7.92
CA ASN A 179 -13.48 -5.59 8.93
C ASN A 179 -12.73 -4.27 8.67
N SER A 180 -12.44 -3.96 7.41
CA SER A 180 -11.58 -2.84 7.05
C SER A 180 -12.18 -1.48 7.43
N VAL A 181 -13.51 -1.37 7.48
CA VAL A 181 -14.21 -0.13 7.92
C VAL A 181 -13.95 0.24 9.38
N TYR A 182 -13.41 -0.67 10.20
CA TYR A 182 -12.99 -0.35 11.56
C TYR A 182 -11.59 0.27 11.63
N PHE A 183 -10.74 0.01 10.65
CA PHE A 183 -9.31 0.31 10.74
C PHE A 183 -8.98 1.80 10.88
N PRO A 184 -9.65 2.75 10.21
CA PRO A 184 -9.41 4.16 10.47
C PRO A 184 -9.65 4.58 11.92
N PHE A 185 -10.59 3.94 12.62
CA PHE A 185 -11.00 4.29 13.97
C PHE A 185 -10.15 3.64 15.06
N ILE A 186 -9.66 2.42 14.82
CA ILE A 186 -8.98 1.62 15.87
C ILE A 186 -7.52 1.33 15.52
N ARG A 187 -7.20 0.95 14.28
CA ARG A 187 -5.85 0.51 13.93
C ARG A 187 -4.95 1.68 13.53
N ASN A 188 -5.39 2.54 12.61
CA ASN A 188 -4.62 3.74 12.25
C ASN A 188 -4.60 4.81 13.35
N ALA A 189 -5.53 4.76 14.30
CA ALA A 189 -5.51 5.63 15.48
C ALA A 189 -4.24 5.44 16.35
N VAL A 190 -3.56 4.31 16.24
CA VAL A 190 -2.33 4.02 17.00
C VAL A 190 -1.06 4.07 16.14
N GLY A 191 -1.18 4.32 14.83
CA GLY A 191 -0.02 4.50 13.94
C GLY A 191 -0.15 3.83 12.58
N ALA A 192 0.94 3.83 11.83
CA ALA A 192 1.06 3.31 10.48
C ALA A 192 0.65 1.84 10.36
N MET A 193 0.07 1.48 9.21
CA MET A 193 -0.48 0.16 8.94
C MET A 193 -0.11 -0.32 7.54
N ASP A 194 0.60 -1.44 7.44
CA ASP A 194 0.80 -2.12 6.16
C ASP A 194 -0.38 -3.04 5.85
N TYR A 195 -1.36 -2.50 5.14
CA TYR A 195 -2.59 -3.19 4.74
C TYR A 195 -2.45 -3.94 3.42
N THR A 196 -1.47 -3.59 2.60
CA THR A 196 -1.22 -4.14 1.26
C THR A 196 -2.39 -3.98 0.26
N PRO A 197 -2.92 -2.77 0.03
CA PRO A 197 -4.02 -2.55 -0.91
C PRO A 197 -3.57 -2.58 -2.37
N GLY A 198 -4.53 -2.39 -3.29
CA GLY A 198 -4.25 -2.08 -4.68
C GLY A 198 -4.70 -3.14 -5.68
N ALA A 199 -5.52 -4.10 -5.28
CA ALA A 199 -6.07 -5.08 -6.23
C ALA A 199 -6.84 -4.41 -7.36
N MET A 200 -6.49 -4.72 -8.59
CA MET A 200 -7.20 -4.29 -9.80
C MET A 200 -8.34 -5.24 -10.16
N LEU A 201 -8.25 -6.51 -9.77
CA LEU A 201 -9.35 -7.45 -9.84
C LEU A 201 -10.12 -7.42 -8.53
N SER A 202 -11.38 -7.00 -8.60
CA SER A 202 -12.25 -6.80 -7.45
C SER A 202 -13.56 -7.53 -7.64
N MET A 203 -14.05 -8.18 -6.61
CA MET A 203 -15.25 -9.01 -6.66
C MET A 203 -16.15 -8.75 -5.45
N GLN A 204 -17.45 -8.97 -5.63
CA GLN A 204 -18.37 -9.06 -4.50
C GLN A 204 -18.24 -10.45 -3.85
N PRO A 205 -18.59 -10.59 -2.55
CA PRO A 205 -18.34 -11.84 -1.82
C PRO A 205 -18.92 -13.11 -2.45
N GLU A 206 -20.06 -12.99 -3.12
CA GLU A 206 -20.81 -14.13 -3.69
C GLU A 206 -20.11 -14.80 -4.88
N VAL A 207 -19.24 -14.04 -5.56
CA VAL A 207 -18.50 -14.51 -6.76
C VAL A 207 -16.99 -14.48 -6.52
N TYR A 208 -16.56 -14.23 -5.29
CA TYR A 208 -15.16 -14.09 -4.98
C TYR A 208 -14.40 -15.38 -5.22
N HIS A 209 -13.38 -15.26 -6.06
CA HIS A 209 -12.32 -16.24 -6.13
C HIS A 209 -11.00 -15.52 -6.45
N SER A 210 -9.89 -16.05 -5.94
CA SER A 210 -8.57 -15.47 -6.12
C SER A 210 -7.57 -16.57 -6.39
N GLU A 211 -6.95 -16.55 -7.57
CA GLU A 211 -5.97 -17.53 -8.03
C GLU A 211 -4.88 -16.83 -8.86
N ARG A 212 -3.62 -17.02 -8.48
CA ARG A 212 -2.49 -16.47 -9.22
C ARG A 212 -2.45 -16.96 -10.66
N PRO A 213 -2.20 -16.13 -11.66
CA PRO A 213 -1.75 -14.71 -11.60
C PRO A 213 -2.88 -13.69 -11.40
N ASN A 214 -4.13 -14.11 -11.30
CA ASN A 214 -5.32 -13.26 -11.17
C ASN A 214 -5.78 -13.19 -9.70
N SER A 215 -4.88 -12.78 -8.81
CA SER A 215 -5.24 -12.50 -7.42
C SER A 215 -6.30 -11.41 -7.37
N ALA A 216 -7.30 -11.56 -6.49
CA ALA A 216 -8.44 -10.66 -6.41
C ALA A 216 -8.77 -10.26 -4.96
N SER A 217 -9.42 -9.12 -4.79
CA SER A 217 -9.93 -8.63 -3.52
C SER A 217 -11.46 -8.67 -3.45
N ILE A 218 -12.01 -8.63 -2.23
CA ILE A 218 -13.43 -8.38 -1.97
C ILE A 218 -13.65 -6.88 -1.77
N GLY A 219 -14.68 -6.35 -2.41
CA GLY A 219 -15.00 -4.92 -2.45
C GLY A 219 -14.83 -4.36 -3.86
N THR A 220 -15.16 -3.09 -4.06
CA THR A 220 -15.10 -2.48 -5.40
C THR A 220 -13.69 -2.01 -5.76
N ARG A 221 -13.46 -1.74 -7.05
CA ARG A 221 -12.22 -1.10 -7.50
C ARG A 221 -12.05 0.30 -6.89
N ALA A 222 -13.12 1.10 -6.86
CA ALA A 222 -13.09 2.42 -6.24
C ALA A 222 -12.76 2.33 -4.73
N TYR A 223 -13.23 1.28 -4.04
CA TYR A 223 -12.83 0.99 -2.66
C TYR A 223 -11.32 0.76 -2.55
N GLN A 224 -10.73 -0.08 -3.41
CA GLN A 224 -9.27 -0.32 -3.39
C GLN A 224 -8.47 0.96 -3.62
N MET A 225 -8.91 1.82 -4.53
CA MET A 225 -8.26 3.11 -4.76
C MET A 225 -8.40 4.06 -3.57
N ALA A 226 -9.56 4.08 -2.92
CA ALA A 226 -9.83 4.91 -1.74
C ALA A 226 -8.94 4.55 -0.54
N LEU A 227 -8.53 3.30 -0.40
CA LEU A 227 -7.68 2.84 0.71
C LEU A 227 -6.33 3.55 0.73
N PHE A 228 -5.78 3.96 -0.41
CA PHE A 228 -4.54 4.74 -0.49
C PHE A 228 -4.67 6.13 0.13
N VAL A 229 -5.87 6.68 0.17
CA VAL A 229 -6.17 7.95 0.86
C VAL A 229 -6.56 7.72 2.31
N LEU A 230 -7.38 6.70 2.58
CA LEU A 230 -7.96 6.44 3.90
C LEU A 230 -6.91 5.95 4.91
N PHE A 231 -6.04 5.02 4.52
CA PHE A 231 -5.11 4.37 5.44
C PHE A 231 -3.79 5.13 5.53
N GLU A 232 -3.22 5.12 6.74
CA GLU A 232 -1.96 5.77 7.06
C GLU A 232 -0.83 4.75 7.09
N THR A 233 0.24 5.04 6.35
CA THR A 233 1.47 4.26 6.36
C THR A 233 2.64 5.09 5.82
N GLY A 234 3.85 4.80 6.24
CA GLY A 234 5.05 5.41 5.66
C GLY A 234 5.63 4.62 4.49
N LEU A 235 5.29 3.32 4.38
CA LEU A 235 5.62 2.47 3.24
C LEU A 235 4.34 1.84 2.74
N GLN A 236 3.83 2.32 1.61
CA GLN A 236 2.56 1.87 1.07
C GLN A 236 2.78 0.85 -0.03
N MET A 237 2.34 -0.38 0.21
CA MET A 237 2.39 -1.43 -0.80
C MET A 237 1.38 -1.19 -1.93
N MET A 238 1.79 -1.53 -3.14
CA MET A 238 0.97 -1.77 -4.31
C MET A 238 1.00 -3.28 -4.57
N ALA A 239 -0.04 -3.99 -4.13
CA ALA A 239 0.00 -5.45 -4.03
C ALA A 239 -0.20 -6.18 -5.36
N ASP A 240 -0.82 -5.54 -6.34
CA ASP A 240 -1.15 -6.21 -7.59
C ASP A 240 0.03 -6.30 -8.56
N ASN A 241 -0.19 -7.10 -9.59
CA ASN A 241 0.77 -7.37 -10.65
C ASN A 241 0.95 -6.12 -11.55
N PRO A 242 2.18 -5.71 -11.89
CA PRO A 242 2.42 -4.62 -12.82
C PRO A 242 1.65 -4.73 -14.13
N THR A 243 1.44 -5.94 -14.66
CA THR A 243 0.61 -6.18 -15.85
C THR A 243 -0.80 -5.61 -15.70
N LEU A 244 -1.43 -5.84 -14.54
CA LEU A 244 -2.78 -5.33 -14.26
C LEU A 244 -2.78 -3.82 -14.03
N TYR A 245 -1.75 -3.28 -13.42
CA TYR A 245 -1.59 -1.84 -13.27
C TYR A 245 -1.41 -1.13 -14.63
N TYR A 246 -0.61 -1.66 -15.54
CA TYR A 246 -0.50 -1.12 -16.91
C TYR A 246 -1.82 -1.16 -17.66
N ARG A 247 -2.59 -2.24 -17.53
CA ARG A 247 -3.92 -2.38 -18.16
C ARG A 247 -4.99 -1.46 -17.58
N ASN A 248 -4.77 -0.96 -16.36
CA ASN A 248 -5.66 -0.05 -15.67
C ASN A 248 -4.95 1.29 -15.40
N ASP A 249 -4.31 1.85 -16.43
CA ASP A 249 -3.40 3.00 -16.35
C ASP A 249 -3.99 4.19 -15.59
N GLU A 250 -5.25 4.58 -15.84
CA GLU A 250 -5.84 5.73 -15.17
C GLU A 250 -6.05 5.51 -13.66
N CYS A 251 -6.40 4.28 -13.24
CA CYS A 251 -6.48 3.92 -11.82
C CYS A 251 -5.08 3.93 -11.19
N THR A 252 -4.09 3.39 -11.90
CA THR A 252 -2.69 3.36 -11.46
C THR A 252 -2.13 4.76 -11.29
N ARG A 253 -2.37 5.66 -12.24
CA ARG A 253 -1.97 7.09 -12.14
C ARG A 253 -2.63 7.80 -10.97
N PHE A 254 -3.86 7.46 -10.63
CA PHE A 254 -4.46 7.99 -9.41
C PHE A 254 -3.72 7.47 -8.18
N ILE A 255 -3.52 6.16 -8.05
CA ILE A 255 -2.85 5.53 -6.90
C ILE A 255 -1.45 6.13 -6.69
N THR A 256 -0.67 6.22 -7.76
CA THR A 256 0.75 6.63 -7.67
C THR A 256 0.96 8.12 -7.40
N GLN A 257 -0.07 8.95 -7.54
CA GLN A 257 -0.01 10.37 -7.14
C GLN A 257 -0.42 10.61 -5.69
N VAL A 258 -1.01 9.63 -4.99
CA VAL A 258 -1.45 9.80 -3.59
C VAL A 258 -0.24 9.91 -2.68
N PRO A 259 -0.10 11.01 -1.91
CA PRO A 259 1.03 11.19 -1.00
C PRO A 259 1.02 10.19 0.15
N GLN A 260 2.21 9.86 0.66
CA GLN A 260 2.36 8.99 1.84
C GLN A 260 2.54 9.78 3.16
N THR A 261 2.47 11.10 3.09
CA THR A 261 2.47 11.98 4.26
C THR A 261 1.51 13.13 4.04
N TRP A 262 0.81 13.54 5.07
CA TRP A 262 -0.25 14.52 5.00
C TRP A 262 0.02 15.75 5.87
N ASP A 263 -0.41 16.92 5.41
CA ASP A 263 -0.33 18.16 6.15
C ASP A 263 -1.59 18.37 7.01
N GLU A 264 -2.72 17.80 6.57
CA GLU A 264 -4.01 17.93 7.25
C GLU A 264 -4.92 16.74 6.93
N THR A 265 -5.73 16.31 7.89
CA THR A 265 -6.75 15.26 7.74
C THR A 265 -8.06 15.75 8.38
N ILE A 266 -9.15 15.64 7.64
CA ILE A 266 -10.50 16.03 8.06
C ILE A 266 -11.43 14.83 7.91
N ALA A 267 -12.12 14.46 8.98
CA ALA A 267 -13.23 13.52 8.89
C ALA A 267 -14.46 14.25 8.33
N LEU A 268 -14.94 13.81 7.17
CA LEU A 268 -16.12 14.39 6.53
C LEU A 268 -17.39 13.69 7.01
N GLU A 269 -17.45 12.38 6.88
CA GLU A 269 -18.55 11.53 7.34
C GLU A 269 -17.96 10.21 7.88
N ALA A 270 -18.37 9.80 9.07
CA ALA A 270 -17.85 8.58 9.66
C ALA A 270 -18.78 7.92 10.66
N LYS A 271 -18.89 6.59 10.57
CA LYS A 271 -19.56 5.74 11.55
C LYS A 271 -18.79 4.43 11.69
N ALA A 272 -18.21 4.22 12.85
CA ALA A 272 -17.38 3.03 13.10
C ALA A 272 -18.13 1.74 12.77
N GLY A 273 -17.46 0.87 11.97
CA GLY A 273 -18.01 -0.40 11.49
C GLY A 273 -19.04 -0.27 10.37
N GLU A 274 -19.24 0.92 9.79
CA GLU A 274 -20.16 1.10 8.67
C GLU A 274 -19.55 1.85 7.49
N TYR A 275 -18.96 3.03 7.72
CA TYR A 275 -18.34 3.84 6.67
C TYR A 275 -17.35 4.86 7.24
N ALA A 276 -16.46 5.32 6.38
CA ALA A 276 -15.59 6.46 6.64
C ALA A 276 -15.34 7.23 5.34
N ILE A 277 -15.43 8.54 5.39
CA ILE A 277 -15.08 9.47 4.31
C ILE A 277 -14.19 10.55 4.91
N VAL A 278 -12.98 10.70 4.37
CA VAL A 278 -12.01 11.68 4.83
C VAL A 278 -11.55 12.58 3.68
N ALA A 279 -11.16 13.81 4.02
CA ALA A 279 -10.38 14.67 3.13
C ALA A 279 -8.98 14.85 3.74
N LYS A 280 -7.95 14.70 2.92
CA LYS A 280 -6.56 14.87 3.32
C LYS A 280 -5.86 15.85 2.40
N ARG A 281 -5.01 16.72 2.94
CA ARG A 281 -4.28 17.72 2.19
C ARG A 281 -2.78 17.46 2.17
N LYS A 282 -2.18 17.67 1.00
CA LYS A 282 -0.73 17.77 0.82
C LYS A 282 -0.42 18.99 -0.05
N GLY A 283 0.30 19.94 0.52
CA GLY A 283 0.52 21.22 -0.15
C GLY A 283 -0.80 21.90 -0.47
N GLU A 284 -1.05 22.19 -1.73
CA GLU A 284 -2.30 22.81 -2.20
C GLU A 284 -3.36 21.81 -2.65
N GLN A 285 -3.03 20.51 -2.74
CA GLN A 285 -3.94 19.48 -3.24
C GLN A 285 -4.68 18.80 -2.09
N TRP A 286 -5.96 18.51 -2.34
CA TRP A 286 -6.78 17.70 -1.47
C TRP A 286 -7.09 16.35 -2.10
N TYR A 287 -7.22 15.35 -1.26
CA TYR A 287 -7.61 14.00 -1.64
C TYR A 287 -8.79 13.57 -0.78
N ILE A 288 -9.79 12.95 -1.40
CA ILE A 288 -10.95 12.39 -0.68
C ILE A 288 -10.89 10.87 -0.84
N GLY A 289 -11.00 10.17 0.29
CA GLY A 289 -11.17 8.72 0.33
C GLY A 289 -12.42 8.36 1.09
N GLY A 290 -13.26 7.53 0.50
CA GLY A 290 -14.49 7.03 1.12
C GLY A 290 -14.61 5.51 1.00
N MET A 291 -15.11 4.84 2.04
CA MET A 291 -15.39 3.41 2.02
C MET A 291 -16.62 3.04 2.83
N THR A 292 -17.25 1.92 2.46
CA THR A 292 -18.36 1.31 3.19
C THR A 292 -18.28 -0.22 3.17
N ASN A 293 -19.10 -0.87 4.00
CA ASN A 293 -19.24 -2.31 4.05
C ASN A 293 -20.48 -2.82 3.26
N ASN A 294 -20.92 -4.04 3.57
CA ASN A 294 -22.04 -4.71 2.88
C ASN A 294 -23.40 -4.56 3.57
N ARG A 295 -23.50 -3.79 4.66
CA ARG A 295 -24.75 -3.68 5.44
C ARG A 295 -25.88 -2.98 4.70
N GLU A 296 -25.53 -2.06 3.81
CA GLU A 296 -26.47 -1.36 2.94
C GLU A 296 -26.12 -1.62 1.48
N ARG A 297 -27.10 -1.68 0.62
CA ARG A 297 -26.91 -1.82 -0.82
C ARG A 297 -26.20 -0.60 -1.41
N GLU A 298 -26.49 0.58 -0.85
CA GLU A 298 -25.93 1.86 -1.26
C GLU A 298 -26.00 2.86 -0.10
N ARG A 299 -24.98 3.72 -0.01
CA ARG A 299 -25.00 4.91 0.84
C ARG A 299 -24.76 6.15 -0.01
N VAL A 300 -25.46 7.22 0.28
CA VAL A 300 -25.33 8.50 -0.42
C VAL A 300 -25.12 9.61 0.61
N PHE A 301 -24.07 10.39 0.40
CA PHE A 301 -23.69 11.51 1.27
C PHE A 301 -23.62 12.80 0.47
N ASN A 302 -24.05 13.90 1.08
CA ASN A 302 -23.91 15.25 0.55
C ASN A 302 -22.79 15.95 1.32
N ILE A 303 -21.60 16.00 0.75
CA ILE A 303 -20.37 16.47 1.41
C ILE A 303 -20.13 17.94 1.11
N SER A 304 -20.06 18.78 2.15
CA SER A 304 -19.61 20.17 2.03
C SER A 304 -18.12 20.26 1.74
N LEU A 305 -17.76 21.19 0.87
CA LEU A 305 -16.39 21.55 0.52
C LEU A 305 -15.91 22.83 1.21
N ASP A 306 -16.41 23.14 2.39
CA ASP A 306 -16.05 24.34 3.16
C ASP A 306 -14.59 24.37 3.63
N PHE A 307 -13.89 23.24 3.58
CA PHE A 307 -12.47 23.14 3.83
C PHE A 307 -11.59 23.70 2.69
N LEU A 308 -12.16 23.96 1.52
CA LEU A 308 -11.44 24.58 0.42
C LEU A 308 -11.19 26.07 0.68
N GLN A 309 -10.17 26.63 0.04
CA GLN A 309 -9.80 28.03 0.21
C GLN A 309 -10.80 28.95 -0.53
N GLU A 310 -11.20 30.03 0.15
CA GLU A 310 -12.06 31.05 -0.42
C GLU A 310 -11.43 31.73 -1.66
N GLY A 311 -12.24 31.98 -2.67
CA GLY A 311 -11.81 32.70 -3.87
C GLY A 311 -10.99 31.88 -4.88
N LYS A 312 -10.71 30.60 -4.57
CA LYS A 312 -9.97 29.69 -5.46
C LYS A 312 -10.94 28.75 -6.19
N ASN A 313 -10.68 28.52 -7.48
CA ASN A 313 -11.37 27.49 -8.27
C ASN A 313 -10.50 26.24 -8.30
N TYR A 314 -11.14 25.11 -8.24
CA TYR A 314 -10.51 23.79 -8.21
C TYR A 314 -11.09 22.88 -9.29
N LEU A 315 -10.30 21.92 -9.73
CA LEU A 315 -10.74 20.79 -10.53
C LEU A 315 -10.65 19.53 -9.69
N MET A 316 -11.76 18.84 -9.49
CA MET A 316 -11.79 17.50 -8.89
C MET A 316 -11.82 16.45 -9.99
N THR A 317 -10.93 15.44 -9.87
CA THR A 317 -11.04 14.19 -10.61
C THR A 317 -11.39 13.09 -9.61
N SER A 318 -12.55 12.44 -9.79
CA SER A 318 -13.03 11.37 -8.93
C SER A 318 -13.10 10.03 -9.66
N PHE A 319 -12.94 8.96 -8.89
CA PHE A 319 -13.18 7.56 -9.24
C PHE A 319 -14.24 7.04 -8.28
N GLU A 320 -15.37 6.70 -8.81
CA GLU A 320 -16.60 6.39 -8.08
C GLU A 320 -17.09 4.99 -8.44
N ASP A 321 -17.82 4.36 -7.53
CA ASP A 321 -18.52 3.12 -7.87
C ASP A 321 -19.46 3.33 -9.06
N GLY A 322 -19.34 2.45 -10.05
CA GLY A 322 -20.23 2.44 -11.22
C GLY A 322 -21.65 1.98 -10.85
N ILE A 323 -22.58 2.11 -11.77
CA ILE A 323 -24.00 1.76 -11.56
C ILE A 323 -24.20 0.28 -11.22
N ASN A 324 -23.29 -0.59 -11.68
CA ASN A 324 -23.35 -2.03 -11.48
C ASN A 324 -22.40 -2.54 -10.38
N ALA A 325 -21.73 -1.64 -9.64
CA ALA A 325 -20.67 -2.02 -8.71
C ALA A 325 -21.14 -2.94 -7.55
N ASP A 326 -22.45 -2.95 -7.25
CA ASP A 326 -23.06 -3.82 -6.25
C ASP A 326 -23.01 -5.31 -6.63
N HIS A 327 -22.76 -5.66 -7.89
CA HIS A 327 -22.58 -7.03 -8.39
C HIS A 327 -21.40 -7.18 -9.36
N GLN A 328 -20.95 -6.11 -10.02
CA GLN A 328 -19.74 -6.04 -10.84
C GLN A 328 -18.74 -5.09 -10.19
N ALA A 329 -18.01 -5.59 -9.21
CA ALA A 329 -17.18 -4.77 -8.32
C ALA A 329 -16.07 -3.97 -9.04
N MET A 330 -15.70 -4.33 -10.26
CA MET A 330 -14.74 -3.57 -11.07
C MET A 330 -15.40 -2.43 -11.87
N ASP A 331 -16.74 -2.31 -11.84
CA ASP A 331 -17.43 -1.21 -12.51
C ASP A 331 -17.21 0.10 -11.74
N TYR A 332 -16.59 1.07 -12.40
CA TYR A 332 -16.30 2.38 -11.84
C TYR A 332 -16.57 3.47 -12.87
N ARG A 333 -16.70 4.69 -12.39
CA ARG A 333 -16.88 5.88 -13.18
C ARG A 333 -15.83 6.92 -12.81
N LYS A 334 -15.06 7.39 -13.79
CA LYS A 334 -14.21 8.56 -13.64
C LYS A 334 -14.97 9.82 -14.01
N GLN A 335 -14.88 10.87 -13.20
CA GLN A 335 -15.50 12.15 -13.46
C GLN A 335 -14.56 13.32 -13.19
N GLU A 336 -14.81 14.43 -13.87
CA GLU A 336 -14.17 15.72 -13.60
C GLU A 336 -15.22 16.78 -13.31
N GLN A 337 -15.00 17.59 -12.28
CA GLN A 337 -15.92 18.61 -11.85
C GLN A 337 -15.16 19.85 -11.37
N SER A 338 -15.56 21.03 -11.87
CA SER A 338 -15.07 22.31 -11.34
C SER A 338 -15.77 22.63 -10.02
N LEU A 339 -14.99 23.01 -9.02
CA LEU A 339 -15.45 23.22 -7.64
C LEU A 339 -14.88 24.50 -7.06
N LYS A 340 -15.55 25.01 -6.03
CA LYS A 340 -15.07 26.08 -5.16
C LYS A 340 -15.58 25.87 -3.74
N LYS A 341 -15.02 26.56 -2.77
CA LYS A 341 -15.54 26.59 -1.40
C LYS A 341 -17.04 26.89 -1.38
N GLY A 342 -17.77 26.26 -0.49
CA GLY A 342 -19.24 26.34 -0.38
C GLY A 342 -19.99 25.45 -1.37
N ASN A 343 -19.32 24.78 -2.31
CA ASN A 343 -19.97 23.74 -3.10
C ASN A 343 -20.18 22.47 -2.25
N HIS A 344 -21.07 21.63 -2.71
CA HIS A 344 -21.28 20.29 -2.18
C HIS A 344 -21.04 19.29 -3.32
N ILE A 345 -20.56 18.10 -2.94
CA ILE A 345 -20.48 16.94 -3.84
C ILE A 345 -21.35 15.81 -3.30
N THR A 346 -21.90 15.03 -4.20
CA THR A 346 -22.60 13.80 -3.84
C THR A 346 -21.59 12.65 -3.90
N VAL A 347 -21.35 11.98 -2.77
CA VAL A 347 -20.55 10.77 -2.69
C VAL A 347 -21.50 9.58 -2.57
N ARG A 348 -21.49 8.73 -3.59
CA ARG A 348 -22.25 7.49 -3.64
C ARG A 348 -21.31 6.32 -3.42
N LEU A 349 -21.61 5.48 -2.43
CA LEU A 349 -20.86 4.25 -2.13
C LEU A 349 -21.80 3.06 -2.36
N ALA A 350 -21.47 2.20 -3.30
CA ALA A 350 -22.17 0.93 -3.47
C ALA A 350 -21.83 -0.03 -2.31
N ARG A 351 -22.49 -1.16 -2.24
CA ARG A 351 -22.17 -2.23 -1.30
C ARG A 351 -20.69 -2.62 -1.41
N ASN A 352 -19.95 -2.65 -0.29
CA ASN A 352 -18.50 -2.88 -0.25
C ASN A 352 -17.72 -1.89 -1.14
N GLY A 353 -18.25 -0.70 -1.27
CA GLY A 353 -17.81 0.28 -2.26
C GLY A 353 -16.92 1.37 -1.71
N GLY A 354 -16.50 2.23 -2.63
CA GLY A 354 -15.61 3.33 -2.33
C GLY A 354 -15.76 4.54 -3.25
N PHE A 355 -15.06 5.59 -2.84
CA PHE A 355 -14.93 6.84 -3.55
C PHE A 355 -13.50 7.36 -3.38
N ALA A 356 -12.82 7.68 -4.46
CA ALA A 356 -11.48 8.23 -4.43
C ALA A 356 -11.41 9.48 -5.31
N ALA A 357 -10.87 10.59 -4.81
CA ALA A 357 -10.76 11.81 -5.59
C ALA A 357 -9.49 12.60 -5.26
N VAL A 358 -9.05 13.40 -6.23
CA VAL A 358 -8.05 14.45 -6.07
C VAL A 358 -8.66 15.79 -6.50
N ILE A 359 -8.38 16.84 -5.71
CA ILE A 359 -8.82 18.22 -5.95
C ILE A 359 -7.56 19.09 -6.07
N ARG A 360 -7.45 19.77 -7.21
CA ARG A 360 -6.28 20.59 -7.57
C ARG A 360 -6.67 22.03 -7.87
#